data_908b2c10c6eecf8b0ec813161cf5276d
#
_entry.id   908b2c10c6eecf8b0ec813161cf5276d
#
_cell.length_a   1.000
_cell.length_b   1.000
_cell.length_c   1.000
_cell.angle_alpha   90.00
_cell.angle_beta   90.00
_cell.angle_gamma   90.00
#
_symmetry.space_group_name_H-M   'P 1'
#
loop_
_entity.id
_entity.type
_entity.pdbx_description
1 polymer ?
#
loop_
_entity_poly.entity_id
_entity_poly.type
_entity_poly.pdbx_seq_one_letter_code
_entity_poly.pdbx_strand_id
1 'polypeptide(L)'
;MTMGQIIKTNRENLGLTQEELGAKVGVNKAAVQKWESGKVQNLKRTTIQKLAQIFEIAPSALLGLAEEAAEKQTAKPRKKGVKIPVLGEVIAGVPIEAIEDILDYEEISEDMASTGEYFGLKVKGDSMEPMFFAGDIVIVRQQPTADSGDIVIALVNGDESTIKKLKLTDDGLVLIPANSAYEPMYYTRKQVVELPVQIIGKVVELRRSF
;
A
#
# COMPACT_ATOMS: atom_id res chain seq x y z
N MET A 1 -2.74 32.28 5.63
CA MET A 1 -2.64 33.32 4.57
C MET A 1 -3.97 33.51 3.88
N THR A 2 -4.33 34.75 3.46
CA THR A 2 -5.53 34.98 2.65
C THR A 2 -5.29 34.55 1.19
N MET A 3 -6.35 34.20 0.45
CA MET A 3 -6.26 33.84 -0.98
C MET A 3 -5.52 34.92 -1.79
N GLY A 4 -5.76 36.21 -1.52
CA GLY A 4 -5.06 37.32 -2.19
C GLY A 4 -3.55 37.31 -1.94
N GLN A 5 -3.12 37.06 -0.71
CA GLN A 5 -1.72 36.92 -0.35
C GLN A 5 -1.08 35.71 -1.05
N ILE A 6 -1.77 34.59 -1.12
CA ILE A 6 -1.29 33.37 -1.81
C ILE A 6 -1.09 33.65 -3.31
N ILE A 7 -2.06 34.34 -3.96
CA ILE A 7 -1.95 34.72 -5.37
C ILE A 7 -0.74 35.67 -5.58
N LYS A 8 -0.58 36.67 -4.74
CA LYS A 8 0.54 37.64 -4.83
C LYS A 8 1.88 36.93 -4.68
N THR A 9 2.06 36.14 -3.61
CA THR A 9 3.31 35.42 -3.34
C THR A 9 3.71 34.50 -4.49
N ASN A 10 2.76 33.67 -5.00
CA ASN A 10 3.06 32.75 -6.10
C ASN A 10 3.37 33.49 -7.40
N ARG A 11 2.66 34.58 -7.70
CA ARG A 11 2.96 35.43 -8.87
C ARG A 11 4.39 36.00 -8.79
N GLU A 12 4.78 36.55 -7.63
CA GLU A 12 6.10 37.13 -7.41
C GLU A 12 7.20 36.04 -7.48
N ASN A 13 6.97 34.86 -6.95
CA ASN A 13 7.89 33.72 -7.06
C ASN A 13 8.14 33.30 -8.50
N LEU A 14 7.14 33.44 -9.37
CA LEU A 14 7.26 33.17 -10.81
C LEU A 14 7.81 34.37 -11.60
N GLY A 15 8.14 35.49 -10.94
CA GLY A 15 8.64 36.73 -11.60
C GLY A 15 7.61 37.43 -12.47
N LEU A 16 6.30 37.10 -12.33
CA LEU A 16 5.26 37.65 -13.19
C LEU A 16 4.74 39.00 -12.67
N THR A 17 4.46 39.91 -13.59
CA THR A 17 3.70 41.13 -13.31
C THR A 17 2.20 40.80 -13.19
N GLN A 18 1.40 41.67 -12.57
CA GLN A 18 -0.05 41.53 -12.50
C GLN A 18 -0.72 41.48 -13.88
N GLU A 19 -0.12 42.11 -14.86
CA GLU A 19 -0.60 42.13 -16.25
C GLU A 19 -0.34 40.80 -16.95
N GLU A 20 0.85 40.24 -16.80
CA GLU A 20 1.23 38.93 -17.34
C GLU A 20 0.40 37.81 -16.71
N LEU A 21 0.18 37.83 -15.39
CA LEU A 21 -0.70 36.88 -14.75
C LEU A 21 -2.13 37.02 -15.26
N GLY A 22 -2.62 38.25 -15.43
CA GLY A 22 -3.92 38.55 -15.98
C GLY A 22 -4.10 37.97 -17.38
N ALA A 23 -3.13 38.17 -18.26
CA ALA A 23 -3.11 37.60 -19.62
C ALA A 23 -3.17 36.06 -19.61
N LYS A 24 -2.38 35.41 -18.76
CA LYS A 24 -2.37 33.93 -18.63
C LYS A 24 -3.71 33.36 -18.14
N VAL A 25 -4.38 34.04 -17.23
CA VAL A 25 -5.69 33.62 -16.68
C VAL A 25 -6.85 34.01 -17.61
N GLY A 26 -6.65 35.00 -18.47
CA GLY A 26 -7.69 35.57 -19.35
C GLY A 26 -8.50 36.69 -18.71
N VAL A 27 -7.83 37.53 -17.89
CA VAL A 27 -8.41 38.70 -17.22
C VAL A 27 -7.49 39.91 -17.35
N ASN A 28 -8.00 41.10 -17.04
CA ASN A 28 -7.17 42.31 -17.04
C ASN A 28 -6.40 42.50 -15.72
N LYS A 29 -5.36 43.32 -15.75
CA LYS A 29 -4.53 43.71 -14.58
C LYS A 29 -5.37 44.14 -13.36
N ALA A 30 -6.44 44.94 -13.58
CA ALA A 30 -7.28 45.43 -12.50
C ALA A 30 -8.02 44.29 -11.74
N ALA A 31 -8.32 43.19 -12.40
CA ALA A 31 -8.90 41.99 -11.76
C ALA A 31 -7.87 41.33 -10.83
N VAL A 32 -6.66 41.14 -11.30
CA VAL A 32 -5.55 40.58 -10.47
C VAL A 32 -5.27 41.44 -9.26
N GLN A 33 -5.20 42.76 -9.44
CA GLN A 33 -5.03 43.73 -8.34
C GLN A 33 -6.13 43.64 -7.29
N LYS A 34 -7.41 43.45 -7.73
CA LYS A 34 -8.52 43.28 -6.79
C LYS A 34 -8.43 41.94 -6.03
N TRP A 35 -7.93 40.89 -6.63
CA TRP A 35 -7.70 39.62 -5.96
C TRP A 35 -6.61 39.72 -4.91
N GLU A 36 -5.45 40.25 -5.27
CA GLU A 36 -4.30 40.44 -4.37
C GLU A 36 -4.58 41.38 -3.20
N SER A 37 -5.41 42.41 -3.41
CA SER A 37 -5.83 43.36 -2.36
C SER A 37 -6.94 42.80 -1.44
N GLY A 38 -7.45 41.58 -1.70
CA GLY A 38 -8.52 40.98 -0.90
C GLY A 38 -9.90 41.59 -1.12
N LYS A 39 -10.06 42.53 -2.07
CA LYS A 39 -11.38 43.11 -2.42
C LYS A 39 -12.35 42.12 -3.05
N VAL A 40 -11.85 41.03 -3.57
CA VAL A 40 -12.64 39.91 -4.11
C VAL A 40 -12.19 38.62 -3.42
N GLN A 41 -13.09 38.07 -2.63
CA GLN A 41 -12.81 36.85 -1.85
C GLN A 41 -13.33 35.57 -2.54
N ASN A 42 -14.30 35.70 -3.46
CA ASN A 42 -14.89 34.58 -4.18
C ASN A 42 -14.51 34.62 -5.66
N LEU A 43 -13.56 33.81 -6.06
CA LEU A 43 -13.22 33.60 -7.47
C LEU A 43 -14.07 32.48 -8.07
N LYS A 44 -14.37 32.59 -9.37
CA LYS A 44 -15.03 31.52 -10.11
C LYS A 44 -14.14 30.27 -10.10
N ARG A 45 -14.76 29.09 -10.01
CA ARG A 45 -14.07 27.80 -9.99
C ARG A 45 -13.07 27.65 -11.14
N THR A 46 -13.44 28.09 -12.34
CA THR A 46 -12.56 28.07 -13.52
C THR A 46 -11.32 28.95 -13.36
N THR A 47 -11.45 30.10 -12.70
CA THR A 47 -10.32 31.00 -12.39
C THR A 47 -9.38 30.39 -11.36
N ILE A 48 -9.92 29.76 -10.31
CA ILE A 48 -9.16 29.04 -9.30
C ILE A 48 -8.37 27.89 -9.94
N GLN A 49 -8.99 27.12 -10.84
CA GLN A 49 -8.31 26.04 -11.55
C GLN A 49 -7.16 26.52 -12.41
N LYS A 50 -7.36 27.64 -13.19
CA LYS A 50 -6.29 28.21 -14.00
C LYS A 50 -5.13 28.74 -13.18
N LEU A 51 -5.42 29.45 -12.06
CA LEU A 51 -4.40 29.93 -11.14
C LEU A 51 -3.61 28.78 -10.52
N ALA A 52 -4.30 27.72 -10.11
CA ALA A 52 -3.68 26.53 -9.53
C ALA A 52 -2.74 25.84 -10.55
N GLN A 53 -3.13 25.77 -11.81
CA GLN A 53 -2.27 25.24 -12.88
C GLN A 53 -1.04 26.13 -13.15
N ILE A 54 -1.21 27.46 -13.20
CA ILE A 54 -0.11 28.40 -13.45
C ILE A 54 0.90 28.40 -12.30
N PHE A 55 0.42 28.24 -11.07
CA PHE A 55 1.24 28.24 -9.86
C PHE A 55 1.76 26.86 -9.46
N GLU A 56 1.33 25.81 -10.18
CA GLU A 56 1.65 24.39 -9.87
C GLU A 56 1.28 23.99 -8.44
N ILE A 57 0.16 24.51 -7.94
CA ILE A 57 -0.34 24.20 -6.59
C ILE A 57 -1.75 23.58 -6.65
N ALA A 58 -2.16 22.92 -5.57
CA ALA A 58 -3.52 22.41 -5.47
C ALA A 58 -4.56 23.55 -5.40
N PRO A 59 -5.73 23.44 -6.04
CA PRO A 59 -6.80 24.44 -5.94
C PRO A 59 -7.23 24.77 -4.51
N SER A 60 -7.16 23.80 -3.58
CA SER A 60 -7.45 23.96 -2.15
C SER A 60 -6.43 24.89 -1.45
N ALA A 61 -5.18 24.89 -1.89
CA ALA A 61 -4.15 25.78 -1.34
C ALA A 61 -4.47 27.25 -1.60
N LEU A 62 -5.09 27.60 -2.74
CA LEU A 62 -5.56 28.95 -3.05
C LEU A 62 -6.70 29.40 -2.10
N LEU A 63 -7.45 28.48 -1.55
CA LEU A 63 -8.57 28.77 -0.64
C LEU A 63 -8.14 28.92 0.82
N GLY A 64 -6.84 28.82 1.12
CA GLY A 64 -6.31 28.87 2.49
C GLY A 64 -6.58 27.62 3.33
N LEU A 65 -7.05 26.53 2.71
CA LEU A 65 -7.33 25.24 3.35
C LEU A 65 -6.07 24.33 3.32
N ALA A 66 -4.90 24.92 3.46
CA ALA A 66 -3.63 24.23 3.23
C ALA A 66 -3.24 23.24 4.33
N GLU A 67 -3.90 23.24 5.49
CA GLU A 67 -3.51 22.35 6.60
C GLU A 67 -4.24 21.02 6.62
N GLU A 68 -5.43 20.89 6.01
CA GLU A 68 -6.15 19.60 5.97
C GLU A 68 -5.98 18.85 4.64
N ALA A 69 -5.45 19.48 3.60
CA ALA A 69 -5.27 18.89 2.29
C ALA A 69 -3.85 18.33 2.04
N ALA A 70 -2.88 18.68 2.87
CA ALA A 70 -1.50 18.20 2.74
C ALA A 70 -1.36 16.70 3.03
N GLU A 71 -2.29 16.10 3.78
CA GLU A 71 -2.30 14.65 4.05
C GLU A 71 -3.01 13.82 2.96
N LYS A 72 -3.75 14.48 2.04
CA LYS A 72 -4.50 13.74 0.99
C LYS A 72 -4.01 13.95 -0.45
N GLN A 73 -2.98 14.75 -0.70
CA GLN A 73 -2.50 15.03 -2.06
C GLN A 73 -0.97 15.03 -2.22
N THR A 74 -0.23 14.28 -1.43
CA THR A 74 0.96 13.65 -1.96
C THR A 74 0.56 12.32 -2.62
N ALA A 75 -0.35 12.37 -3.56
CA ALA A 75 -0.34 11.37 -4.60
C ALA A 75 0.93 11.66 -5.42
N LYS A 76 2.09 11.12 -4.98
CA LYS A 76 3.15 10.71 -5.89
C LYS A 76 2.43 10.10 -7.10
N PRO A 77 2.89 10.31 -8.35
CA PRO A 77 2.35 9.56 -9.48
C PRO A 77 2.23 8.12 -8.99
N ARG A 78 1.02 7.55 -9.04
CA ARG A 78 0.83 6.15 -8.63
C ARG A 78 1.85 5.36 -9.43
N LYS A 79 2.96 4.99 -8.78
CA LYS A 79 3.89 4.04 -9.35
C LYS A 79 2.99 2.88 -9.75
N LYS A 80 3.08 2.45 -11.00
CA LYS A 80 2.27 1.34 -11.50
C LYS A 80 2.49 0.20 -10.51
N GLY A 81 1.42 -0.26 -9.86
CA GLY A 81 1.50 -1.40 -8.98
C GLY A 81 1.94 -2.61 -9.79
N VAL A 82 2.76 -3.45 -9.20
CA VAL A 82 3.12 -4.75 -9.77
C VAL A 82 2.02 -5.73 -9.38
N LYS A 83 1.39 -6.34 -10.38
CA LYS A 83 0.37 -7.35 -10.14
C LYS A 83 1.02 -8.66 -9.70
N ILE A 84 0.52 -9.21 -8.61
CA ILE A 84 0.88 -10.53 -8.10
C ILE A 84 -0.35 -11.44 -8.10
N PRO A 85 -0.19 -12.76 -8.37
CA PRO A 85 -1.31 -13.69 -8.34
C PRO A 85 -1.79 -13.92 -6.91
N VAL A 86 -3.11 -14.09 -6.74
CA VAL A 86 -3.74 -14.57 -5.50
C VAL A 86 -4.10 -16.03 -5.68
N LEU A 87 -3.53 -16.87 -4.84
CA LEU A 87 -3.69 -18.33 -4.88
C LEU A 87 -4.74 -18.79 -3.85
N GLY A 88 -5.45 -19.84 -4.18
CA GLY A 88 -6.32 -20.52 -3.24
C GLY A 88 -5.55 -21.48 -2.33
N GLU A 89 -4.41 -21.98 -2.80
CA GLU A 89 -3.59 -22.98 -2.12
C GLU A 89 -2.16 -22.94 -2.67
N VAL A 90 -1.19 -23.34 -1.87
CA VAL A 90 0.20 -23.55 -2.29
C VAL A 90 0.46 -25.06 -2.33
N ILE A 91 0.95 -25.55 -3.46
CA ILE A 91 1.21 -26.98 -3.69
C ILE A 91 2.70 -27.23 -3.59
N ALA A 92 3.08 -28.31 -2.90
CA ALA A 92 4.48 -28.70 -2.76
C ALA A 92 5.13 -29.05 -4.10
N GLY A 93 6.35 -28.57 -4.30
CA GLY A 93 7.14 -28.92 -5.50
C GLY A 93 6.67 -28.24 -6.79
N VAL A 94 5.61 -27.45 -6.75
CA VAL A 94 5.15 -26.64 -7.89
C VAL A 94 5.63 -25.20 -7.68
N PRO A 95 6.45 -24.64 -8.58
CA PRO A 95 6.79 -23.23 -8.55
C PRO A 95 5.52 -22.37 -8.58
N ILE A 96 5.50 -21.27 -7.83
CA ILE A 96 4.30 -20.40 -7.74
C ILE A 96 3.86 -19.90 -9.11
N GLU A 97 4.81 -19.66 -10.01
CA GLU A 97 4.55 -19.23 -11.40
C GLU A 97 3.90 -20.31 -12.25
N ALA A 98 3.98 -21.57 -11.83
CA ALA A 98 3.39 -22.71 -12.52
C ALA A 98 2.03 -23.14 -11.93
N ILE A 99 1.51 -22.42 -10.92
CA ILE A 99 0.19 -22.69 -10.34
C ILE A 99 -0.86 -22.09 -11.27
N GLU A 100 -1.69 -22.94 -11.86
CA GLU A 100 -2.75 -22.52 -12.78
C GLU A 100 -4.01 -22.00 -12.06
N ASP A 101 -4.20 -22.35 -10.77
CA ASP A 101 -5.37 -21.99 -9.96
C ASP A 101 -5.20 -20.58 -9.34
N ILE A 102 -5.18 -19.58 -10.19
CA ILE A 102 -5.16 -18.17 -9.77
C ILE A 102 -6.60 -17.71 -9.55
N LEU A 103 -6.91 -17.34 -8.31
CA LEU A 103 -8.24 -16.84 -7.93
C LEU A 103 -8.45 -15.38 -8.31
N ASP A 104 -7.42 -14.54 -8.19
CA ASP A 104 -7.48 -13.10 -8.40
C ASP A 104 -6.06 -12.53 -8.54
N TYR A 105 -5.95 -11.22 -8.70
CA TYR A 105 -4.68 -10.47 -8.71
C TYR A 105 -4.74 -9.32 -7.73
N GLU A 106 -3.67 -9.14 -6.98
CA GLU A 106 -3.45 -8.00 -6.09
C GLU A 106 -2.32 -7.12 -6.61
N GLU A 107 -2.35 -5.83 -6.27
CA GLU A 107 -1.27 -4.90 -6.64
C GLU A 107 -0.40 -4.58 -5.43
N ILE A 108 0.91 -4.77 -5.56
CA ILE A 108 1.92 -4.33 -4.58
C ILE A 108 2.73 -3.17 -5.13
N SER A 109 3.38 -2.39 -4.25
CA SER A 109 4.23 -1.28 -4.70
C SER A 109 5.48 -1.79 -5.45
N GLU A 110 6.00 -0.98 -6.40
CA GLU A 110 7.29 -1.29 -7.07
C GLU A 110 8.43 -1.44 -6.06
N ASP A 111 8.42 -0.63 -4.99
CA ASP A 111 9.44 -0.72 -3.94
C ASP A 111 9.39 -2.09 -3.25
N MET A 112 8.20 -2.63 -2.99
CA MET A 112 8.02 -3.98 -2.43
C MET A 112 8.44 -5.04 -3.44
N ALA A 113 7.98 -4.96 -4.68
CA ALA A 113 8.32 -5.91 -5.75
C ALA A 113 9.83 -5.97 -6.02
N SER A 114 10.57 -4.86 -5.81
CA SER A 114 12.02 -4.83 -5.97
C SER A 114 12.80 -5.61 -4.91
N THR A 115 12.16 -6.00 -3.79
CA THR A 115 12.81 -6.70 -2.67
C THR A 115 12.69 -8.21 -2.74
N GLY A 116 11.97 -8.77 -3.70
CA GLY A 116 11.80 -10.21 -3.89
C GLY A 116 10.53 -10.56 -4.64
N GLU A 117 10.19 -11.83 -4.66
CA GLU A 117 8.98 -12.36 -5.28
C GLU A 117 7.85 -12.43 -4.25
N TYR A 118 6.63 -12.14 -4.71
CA TYR A 118 5.45 -12.05 -3.87
C TYR A 118 4.25 -12.74 -4.52
N PHE A 119 3.38 -13.27 -3.67
CA PHE A 119 2.07 -13.77 -4.07
C PHE A 119 1.04 -13.44 -2.99
N GLY A 120 -0.23 -13.41 -3.35
CA GLY A 120 -1.35 -13.39 -2.43
C GLY A 120 -1.77 -14.82 -2.10
N LEU A 121 -2.20 -15.07 -0.87
CA LEU A 121 -2.84 -16.32 -0.48
C LEU A 121 -4.16 -16.03 0.22
N LYS A 122 -5.22 -16.65 -0.26
CA LYS A 122 -6.53 -16.54 0.37
C LYS A 122 -6.60 -17.41 1.61
N VAL A 123 -6.89 -16.80 2.75
CA VAL A 123 -6.98 -17.49 4.05
C VAL A 123 -8.17 -18.45 4.04
N LYS A 124 -7.92 -19.69 4.42
CA LYS A 124 -8.91 -20.74 4.65
C LYS A 124 -8.87 -21.14 6.13
N GLY A 125 -10.03 -21.45 6.70
CA GLY A 125 -10.13 -21.87 8.10
C GLY A 125 -9.95 -20.72 9.11
N ASP A 126 -9.93 -21.07 10.38
CA ASP A 126 -10.03 -20.15 11.53
C ASP A 126 -8.87 -20.29 12.53
N SER A 127 -7.86 -21.11 12.22
CA SER A 127 -6.72 -21.38 13.13
C SER A 127 -5.88 -20.14 13.45
N MET A 128 -6.02 -19.08 12.67
CA MET A 128 -5.31 -17.81 12.85
C MET A 128 -6.24 -16.68 13.34
N GLU A 129 -7.47 -16.97 13.72
CA GLU A 129 -8.35 -16.00 14.35
C GLU A 129 -7.86 -15.61 15.77
N PRO A 130 -8.06 -14.37 16.19
CA PRO A 130 -8.72 -13.25 15.48
C PRO A 130 -7.78 -12.44 14.56
N MET A 131 -6.56 -12.89 14.32
CA MET A 131 -5.58 -12.18 13.51
C MET A 131 -5.97 -12.16 12.03
N PHE A 132 -6.30 -13.33 11.49
CA PHE A 132 -6.81 -13.51 10.12
C PHE A 132 -8.12 -14.28 10.16
N PHE A 133 -9.05 -13.90 9.28
CA PHE A 133 -10.34 -14.57 9.11
C PHE A 133 -10.40 -15.26 7.75
N ALA A 134 -11.22 -16.27 7.65
CA ALA A 134 -11.48 -16.93 6.37
C ALA A 134 -11.96 -15.89 5.33
N GLY A 135 -11.35 -15.91 4.15
CA GLY A 135 -11.61 -14.96 3.07
C GLY A 135 -10.65 -13.77 3.00
N ASP A 136 -9.88 -13.50 4.04
CA ASP A 136 -8.79 -12.51 3.97
C ASP A 136 -7.76 -12.93 2.91
N ILE A 137 -7.03 -11.94 2.38
CA ILE A 137 -5.88 -12.18 1.52
C ILE A 137 -4.62 -11.74 2.28
N VAL A 138 -3.66 -12.63 2.43
CA VAL A 138 -2.34 -12.31 2.96
C VAL A 138 -1.34 -12.18 1.82
N ILE A 139 -0.54 -11.11 1.83
CA ILE A 139 0.56 -10.92 0.89
C ILE A 139 1.79 -11.60 1.50
N VAL A 140 2.37 -12.49 0.73
CA VAL A 140 3.47 -13.37 1.16
C VAL A 140 4.70 -13.04 0.34
N ARG A 141 5.81 -12.77 1.01
CA ARG A 141 7.13 -12.73 0.38
C ARG A 141 7.65 -14.17 0.30
N GLN A 142 7.97 -14.62 -0.90
CA GLN A 142 8.53 -15.94 -1.14
C GLN A 142 9.96 -16.02 -0.61
N GLN A 143 10.19 -16.88 0.35
CA GLN A 143 11.51 -17.12 0.94
C GLN A 143 11.52 -18.43 1.74
N PRO A 144 12.63 -19.19 1.71
CA PRO A 144 12.71 -20.49 2.38
C PRO A 144 13.03 -20.40 3.88
N THR A 145 13.26 -19.18 4.40
CA THR A 145 13.64 -18.95 5.81
C THR A 145 12.82 -17.82 6.41
N ALA A 146 12.63 -17.88 7.73
CA ALA A 146 11.96 -16.84 8.51
C ALA A 146 12.49 -16.85 9.95
N ASP A 147 12.24 -15.78 10.69
CA ASP A 147 12.67 -15.62 12.08
C ASP A 147 11.56 -16.00 13.06
N SER A 148 11.95 -16.30 14.30
CA SER A 148 10.99 -16.52 15.39
C SER A 148 10.11 -15.29 15.59
N GLY A 149 8.80 -15.50 15.55
CA GLY A 149 7.79 -14.45 15.66
C GLY A 149 7.15 -14.08 14.32
N ASP A 150 7.77 -14.44 13.21
CA ASP A 150 7.18 -14.24 11.88
C ASP A 150 5.93 -15.10 11.67
N ILE A 151 5.02 -14.60 10.86
CA ILE A 151 3.91 -15.39 10.36
C ILE A 151 4.33 -15.94 9.00
N VAL A 152 4.25 -17.25 8.87
CA VAL A 152 4.76 -17.98 7.70
C VAL A 152 3.68 -18.81 7.05
N ILE A 153 3.87 -19.04 5.75
CA ILE A 153 3.23 -20.13 5.03
C ILE A 153 4.19 -21.31 5.10
N ALA A 154 3.76 -22.39 5.71
CA ALA A 154 4.51 -23.63 5.80
C ALA A 154 3.75 -24.77 5.11
N LEU A 155 4.48 -25.59 4.37
CA LEU A 155 3.99 -26.90 3.91
C LEU A 155 4.35 -27.94 4.97
N VAL A 156 3.38 -28.74 5.33
CA VAL A 156 3.54 -29.83 6.28
C VAL A 156 3.22 -31.15 5.57
N ASN A 157 4.05 -32.16 5.75
CA ASN A 157 3.95 -33.46 5.06
C ASN A 157 3.97 -33.36 3.52
N GLY A 158 4.46 -32.23 2.99
CA GLY A 158 4.58 -32.01 1.55
C GLY A 158 3.30 -31.60 0.82
N ASP A 159 2.12 -31.70 1.43
CA ASP A 159 0.85 -31.51 0.72
C ASP A 159 -0.01 -30.39 1.31
N GLU A 160 0.06 -30.13 2.60
CA GLU A 160 -0.84 -29.16 3.25
C GLU A 160 -0.14 -27.83 3.54
N SER A 161 -0.60 -26.78 2.89
CA SER A 161 -0.17 -25.42 3.22
C SER A 161 -0.93 -24.89 4.44
N THR A 162 -0.21 -24.30 5.39
CA THR A 162 -0.79 -23.71 6.60
C THR A 162 -0.17 -22.37 6.94
N ILE A 163 -0.97 -21.46 7.50
CA ILE A 163 -0.52 -20.17 8.02
C ILE A 163 -0.35 -20.32 9.53
N LYS A 164 0.85 -20.05 10.05
CA LYS A 164 1.13 -20.11 11.48
C LYS A 164 2.19 -19.09 11.87
N LYS A 165 2.27 -18.79 13.16
CA LYS A 165 3.39 -18.05 13.72
C LYS A 165 4.54 -19.02 13.95
N LEU A 166 5.72 -18.70 13.42
CA LEU A 166 6.92 -19.50 13.57
C LEU A 166 7.60 -19.21 14.92
N LYS A 167 8.06 -20.25 15.60
CA LYS A 167 9.02 -20.18 16.69
C LYS A 167 10.12 -21.20 16.43
N LEU A 168 11.34 -20.71 16.25
CA LEU A 168 12.53 -21.54 16.17
C LEU A 168 12.99 -21.92 17.58
N THR A 169 13.44 -23.17 17.76
CA THR A 169 13.97 -23.70 19.01
C THR A 169 15.31 -24.38 18.74
N ASP A 170 16.06 -24.67 19.80
CA ASP A 170 17.35 -25.37 19.66
C ASP A 170 17.20 -26.76 19.03
N ASP A 171 16.04 -27.41 19.23
CA ASP A 171 15.77 -28.77 18.76
C ASP A 171 14.89 -28.84 17.49
N GLY A 172 14.46 -27.71 16.92
CA GLY A 172 13.59 -27.70 15.76
C GLY A 172 12.76 -26.44 15.62
N LEU A 173 11.48 -26.58 15.26
CA LEU A 173 10.55 -25.45 15.12
C LEU A 173 9.16 -25.77 15.68
N VAL A 174 8.43 -24.72 15.99
CA VAL A 174 7.03 -24.79 16.41
C VAL A 174 6.20 -23.89 15.51
N LEU A 175 5.12 -24.42 14.96
CA LEU A 175 4.10 -23.67 14.24
C LEU A 175 2.93 -23.39 15.19
N ILE A 176 2.74 -22.12 15.54
CA ILE A 176 1.81 -21.70 16.59
C ILE A 176 0.58 -21.06 15.92
N PRO A 177 -0.63 -21.60 16.13
CA PRO A 177 -1.86 -20.95 15.72
C PRO A 177 -2.12 -19.69 16.57
N ALA A 178 -2.86 -18.72 16.05
CA ALA A 178 -3.33 -17.58 16.82
C ALA A 178 -4.59 -17.91 17.62
N ASN A 179 -5.41 -18.83 17.11
CA ASN A 179 -6.62 -19.30 17.76
C ASN A 179 -6.27 -20.35 18.84
N SER A 180 -6.60 -20.05 20.08
CA SER A 180 -6.33 -20.92 21.24
C SER A 180 -7.10 -22.25 21.24
N ALA A 181 -8.08 -22.42 20.33
CA ALA A 181 -8.76 -23.69 20.15
C ALA A 181 -7.89 -24.75 19.44
N TYR A 182 -6.78 -24.32 18.83
CA TYR A 182 -5.85 -25.18 18.13
C TYR A 182 -4.55 -25.34 18.90
N GLU A 183 -3.99 -26.54 18.91
CA GLU A 183 -2.71 -26.81 19.55
C GLU A 183 -1.53 -26.43 18.67
N PRO A 184 -0.39 -25.94 19.23
CA PRO A 184 0.83 -25.75 18.48
C PRO A 184 1.40 -27.06 17.95
N MET A 185 1.94 -27.02 16.73
CA MET A 185 2.59 -28.15 16.08
C MET A 185 4.10 -28.11 16.33
N TYR A 186 4.65 -29.12 16.95
CA TYR A 186 6.07 -29.24 17.30
C TYR A 186 6.77 -30.16 16.32
N TYR A 187 7.90 -29.71 15.77
CA TYR A 187 8.74 -30.49 14.87
C TYR A 187 10.18 -30.44 15.31
N THR A 188 10.74 -31.60 15.65
CA THR A 188 12.19 -31.74 15.91
C THR A 188 12.97 -31.59 14.61
N ARG A 189 14.28 -31.31 14.68
CA ARG A 189 15.16 -31.22 13.49
C ARG A 189 15.05 -32.48 12.59
N LYS A 190 14.93 -33.65 13.20
CA LYS A 190 14.75 -34.91 12.50
C LYS A 190 13.43 -34.94 11.75
N GLN A 191 12.36 -34.57 12.41
CA GLN A 191 11.01 -34.51 11.82
C GLN A 191 10.87 -33.46 10.72
N VAL A 192 11.55 -32.31 10.82
CA VAL A 192 11.59 -31.30 9.75
C VAL A 192 12.14 -31.89 8.42
N VAL A 193 13.06 -32.85 8.54
CA VAL A 193 13.67 -33.50 7.37
C VAL A 193 12.84 -34.70 6.90
N GLU A 194 12.36 -35.54 7.83
CA GLU A 194 11.61 -36.78 7.54
C GLU A 194 10.15 -36.53 7.13
N LEU A 195 9.52 -35.57 7.78
CA LEU A 195 8.21 -35.02 7.42
C LEU A 195 8.50 -33.66 6.79
N PRO A 196 8.57 -33.53 5.48
CA PRO A 196 9.06 -32.29 4.87
C PRO A 196 8.21 -31.10 5.34
N VAL A 197 8.75 -30.38 6.36
CA VAL A 197 8.20 -29.10 6.81
C VAL A 197 9.01 -28.01 6.11
N GLN A 198 8.37 -27.33 5.18
CA GLN A 198 9.02 -26.33 4.32
C GLN A 198 8.38 -24.97 4.54
N ILE A 199 9.20 -23.95 4.82
CA ILE A 199 8.72 -22.57 4.79
C ILE A 199 8.70 -22.12 3.32
N ILE A 200 7.56 -21.67 2.85
CA ILE A 200 7.34 -21.16 1.49
C ILE A 200 7.50 -19.65 1.45
N GLY A 201 7.11 -18.98 2.53
CA GLY A 201 7.23 -17.53 2.58
C GLY A 201 6.78 -16.94 3.91
N LYS A 202 7.06 -15.65 4.04
CA LYS A 202 6.70 -14.81 5.18
C LYS A 202 5.53 -13.91 4.80
N VAL A 203 4.51 -13.86 5.65
CA VAL A 203 3.40 -12.91 5.52
C VAL A 203 3.90 -11.51 5.87
N VAL A 204 3.66 -10.55 4.99
CA VAL A 204 4.12 -9.16 5.14
C VAL A 204 2.98 -8.15 5.18
N GLU A 205 1.80 -8.50 4.66
CA GLU A 205 0.64 -7.61 4.61
C GLU A 205 -0.66 -8.43 4.68
N LEU A 206 -1.70 -7.85 5.29
CA LEU A 206 -3.06 -8.39 5.30
C LEU A 206 -3.97 -7.46 4.51
N ARG A 207 -4.81 -8.02 3.67
CA ARG A 207 -5.88 -7.33 2.94
C ARG A 207 -7.23 -7.92 3.28
N ARG A 208 -8.12 -7.07 3.71
CA ARG A 208 -9.51 -7.42 4.06
C ARG A 208 -10.46 -6.47 3.36
N SER A 209 -11.39 -7.03 2.59
CA SER A 209 -12.51 -6.29 2.01
C SER A 209 -13.71 -6.33 2.96
N PHE A 210 -14.46 -5.22 3.03
CA PHE A 210 -15.68 -5.08 3.81
C PHE A 210 -16.88 -4.90 2.88
#